data_b900b277a4f2300ae25cdf628a3618af
#
_entry.id   b900b277a4f2300ae25cdf628a3618af
#
_cell.length_a   1.000
_cell.length_b   1.000
_cell.length_c   1.000
_cell.angle_alpha   90.00
_cell.angle_beta   90.00
_cell.angle_gamma   90.00
#
_symmetry.space_group_name_H-M   'P 1'
#
loop_
_entity.id
_entity.type
_entity.pdbx_description
1 polymer ?
#
loop_
_entity_poly.entity_id
_entity_poly.type
_entity_poly.pdbx_seq_one_letter_code
_entity_poly.pdbx_strand_id
1 'polypeptide(L)'
;VVLSGCFTGERPHFNSDPLAQGVPTGDGAIDAVLFELDAVTKGPATAIYAVLTKFGNTTVSATVVLDSNRRAIEVGPIRYVDTGGKQFTCTIDEATDAATDCTNEFNPARISDVGITVEFYAAEAATRLRRDAQARLGQAIAHEEVIANQTAACVSVTVTGGTTIYCVLENGLIAKLDDGDVLITLGLFEPTVDAAKLHVSSI
;
A
#
# COMPACT_ATOMS: atom_id res chain seq x y z
N VAL A 1 10.04 -55.71 18.29
CA VAL A 1 9.11 -55.11 17.30
C VAL A 1 9.57 -53.69 17.08
N VAL A 2 10.24 -53.39 15.95
CA VAL A 2 10.72 -52.09 15.58
C VAL A 2 9.67 -51.51 14.62
N LEU A 3 8.95 -50.48 15.05
CA LEU A 3 8.08 -49.66 14.19
C LEU A 3 8.90 -48.50 13.63
N SER A 4 9.62 -48.73 12.56
CA SER A 4 10.20 -47.65 11.75
C SER A 4 9.17 -47.12 10.75
N GLY A 5 8.34 -46.21 11.19
CA GLY A 5 7.47 -45.42 10.33
C GLY A 5 8.20 -44.22 9.79
N CYS A 6 9.07 -44.44 8.80
CA CYS A 6 9.55 -43.31 7.96
C CYS A 6 8.40 -42.87 7.05
N PHE A 7 7.85 -41.73 7.32
CA PHE A 7 7.01 -41.01 6.37
C PHE A 7 7.88 -40.57 5.18
N THR A 8 7.94 -41.41 4.15
CA THR A 8 8.58 -41.11 2.87
C THR A 8 7.55 -40.58 1.83
N GLY A 9 6.64 -39.74 2.28
CA GLY A 9 5.80 -38.99 1.36
C GLY A 9 6.55 -37.72 0.92
N GLU A 10 6.59 -37.45 -0.38
CA GLU A 10 6.95 -36.11 -0.88
C GLU A 10 6.16 -35.08 -0.08
N ARG A 11 6.88 -34.12 0.51
CA ARG A 11 6.20 -33.00 1.16
C ARG A 11 5.40 -32.30 0.07
N PRO A 12 4.11 -31.97 0.31
CA PRO A 12 3.37 -31.20 -0.66
C PRO A 12 4.16 -29.89 -0.90
N HIS A 13 4.71 -29.77 -2.09
CA HIS A 13 5.25 -28.50 -2.56
C HIS A 13 4.04 -27.60 -2.79
N PHE A 14 3.85 -26.61 -1.95
CA PHE A 14 2.99 -25.48 -2.28
C PHE A 14 3.67 -24.75 -3.43
N ASN A 15 3.26 -25.05 -4.64
CA ASN A 15 3.85 -24.50 -5.88
C ASN A 15 3.49 -23.02 -6.10
N SER A 16 2.73 -22.39 -5.18
CA SER A 16 2.40 -20.96 -5.25
C SER A 16 2.34 -20.40 -3.84
N ASP A 17 3.00 -19.27 -3.63
CA ASP A 17 2.79 -18.45 -2.45
C ASP A 17 1.34 -17.91 -2.48
N PRO A 18 0.49 -18.23 -1.50
CA PRO A 18 -0.90 -17.75 -1.49
C PRO A 18 -1.02 -16.24 -1.30
N LEU A 19 0.08 -15.57 -0.92
CA LEU A 19 0.16 -14.11 -0.77
C LEU A 19 0.71 -13.43 -2.02
N ALA A 20 1.14 -14.20 -3.03
CA ALA A 20 1.71 -13.64 -4.25
C ALA A 20 0.70 -12.81 -5.04
N GLN A 21 1.19 -11.82 -5.75
CA GLN A 21 0.41 -11.00 -6.68
C GLN A 21 -0.33 -11.86 -7.71
N GLY A 22 -1.59 -11.52 -7.99
CA GLY A 22 -2.44 -12.24 -8.95
C GLY A 22 -3.05 -13.55 -8.43
N VAL A 23 -2.73 -13.97 -7.20
CA VAL A 23 -3.33 -15.17 -6.61
C VAL A 23 -4.68 -14.81 -5.98
N PRO A 24 -5.80 -15.41 -6.45
CA PRO A 24 -7.12 -15.15 -5.88
C PRO A 24 -7.29 -15.83 -4.52
N THR A 25 -8.14 -15.27 -3.69
CA THR A 25 -8.49 -15.83 -2.36
C THR A 25 -9.64 -16.82 -2.42
N GLY A 26 -10.41 -16.81 -3.53
CA GLY A 26 -11.64 -17.56 -3.71
C GLY A 26 -12.87 -16.87 -3.11
N ASP A 27 -12.74 -15.66 -2.59
CA ASP A 27 -13.86 -14.81 -2.16
C ASP A 27 -14.02 -13.66 -3.15
N GLY A 28 -15.16 -13.64 -3.86
CA GLY A 28 -15.39 -12.67 -4.93
C GLY A 28 -15.37 -11.20 -4.48
N ALA A 29 -15.74 -10.91 -3.22
CA ALA A 29 -15.71 -9.56 -2.67
C ALA A 29 -14.26 -9.09 -2.46
N ILE A 30 -13.41 -9.97 -1.95
CA ILE A 30 -11.99 -9.70 -1.73
C ILE A 30 -11.26 -9.65 -3.07
N ASP A 31 -11.53 -10.62 -3.94
CA ASP A 31 -10.85 -10.75 -5.24
C ASP A 31 -11.11 -9.55 -6.16
N ALA A 32 -12.29 -8.90 -6.05
CA ALA A 32 -12.60 -7.67 -6.78
C ALA A 32 -11.68 -6.50 -6.37
N VAL A 33 -11.43 -6.32 -5.07
CA VAL A 33 -10.51 -5.29 -4.56
C VAL A 33 -9.06 -5.64 -4.89
N LEU A 34 -8.69 -6.93 -4.77
CA LEU A 34 -7.35 -7.39 -5.13
C LEU A 34 -7.04 -7.21 -6.61
N PHE A 35 -8.03 -7.34 -7.50
CA PHE A 35 -7.85 -7.12 -8.93
C PHE A 35 -7.32 -5.70 -9.23
N GLU A 36 -7.86 -4.69 -8.55
CA GLU A 36 -7.39 -3.31 -8.71
C GLU A 36 -6.04 -3.08 -8.01
N LEU A 37 -5.85 -3.61 -6.79
CA LEU A 37 -4.59 -3.47 -6.05
C LEU A 37 -3.41 -4.18 -6.73
N ASP A 38 -3.66 -5.30 -7.40
CA ASP A 38 -2.64 -6.05 -8.13
C ASP A 38 -2.33 -5.45 -9.51
N ALA A 39 -3.21 -4.62 -10.03
CA ALA A 39 -2.95 -3.91 -11.28
C ALA A 39 -1.79 -2.94 -11.08
N VAL A 40 -0.93 -2.83 -12.09
CA VAL A 40 0.07 -1.77 -12.10
C VAL A 40 -0.66 -0.44 -12.03
N THR A 41 -0.38 0.35 -11.00
CA THR A 41 -1.03 1.63 -10.78
C THR A 41 -0.91 2.50 -12.02
N LYS A 42 -2.05 2.84 -12.60
CA LYS A 42 -2.11 3.62 -13.84
C LYS A 42 -2.02 5.10 -13.47
N GLY A 43 -0.92 5.73 -13.81
CA GLY A 43 -0.74 7.18 -13.68
C GLY A 43 -1.17 7.91 -14.96
N PRO A 44 -1.13 9.23 -15.04
CA PRO A 44 -0.61 10.16 -14.05
C PRO A 44 -1.54 10.40 -12.87
N ALA A 45 -0.99 10.60 -11.69
CA ALA A 45 -1.78 10.94 -10.52
C ALA A 45 -0.94 11.64 -9.43
N THR A 46 -1.60 12.52 -8.68
CA THR A 46 -1.15 13.03 -7.40
C THR A 46 -2.23 12.76 -6.36
N ALA A 47 -1.87 12.09 -5.27
CA ALA A 47 -2.78 11.70 -4.21
C ALA A 47 -2.22 12.14 -2.86
N ILE A 48 -3.06 12.80 -2.04
CA ILE A 48 -2.70 13.24 -0.70
C ILE A 48 -3.52 12.45 0.31
N TYR A 49 -2.85 11.89 1.30
CA TYR A 49 -3.42 11.03 2.32
C TYR A 49 -3.29 11.65 3.71
N ALA A 50 -4.29 11.44 4.53
CA ALA A 50 -4.18 11.52 5.98
C ALA A 50 -3.90 10.11 6.54
N VAL A 51 -2.87 9.98 7.37
CA VAL A 51 -2.48 8.74 8.01
C VAL A 51 -2.56 8.92 9.51
N LEU A 52 -3.53 8.27 10.12
CA LEU A 52 -3.74 8.26 11.57
C LEU A 52 -3.17 6.96 12.15
N THR A 53 -2.15 7.06 12.97
CA THR A 53 -1.74 5.97 13.85
C THR A 53 -2.64 5.98 15.07
N LYS A 54 -3.48 4.96 15.23
CA LYS A 54 -4.51 4.89 16.29
C LYS A 54 -3.90 4.80 17.69
N PHE A 55 -2.80 4.06 17.82
CA PHE A 55 -2.00 4.09 19.04
C PHE A 55 -1.23 5.41 19.10
N GLY A 56 -1.52 6.22 20.12
CA GLY A 56 -0.92 7.55 20.27
C GLY A 56 -1.67 8.68 19.56
N ASN A 57 -2.67 8.36 18.72
CA ASN A 57 -3.52 9.32 18.02
C ASN A 57 -2.73 10.38 17.24
N THR A 58 -1.72 9.94 16.50
CA THR A 58 -0.84 10.80 15.71
C THR A 58 -1.27 10.79 14.25
N THR A 59 -1.47 11.96 13.67
CA THR A 59 -1.82 12.10 12.24
C THR A 59 -0.67 12.75 11.49
N VAL A 60 -0.32 12.18 10.34
CA VAL A 60 0.63 12.74 9.38
C VAL A 60 0.02 12.79 7.99
N SER A 61 0.52 13.70 7.16
CA SER A 61 0.17 13.76 5.74
C SER A 61 1.18 12.96 4.93
N ALA A 62 0.69 12.26 3.90
CA ALA A 62 1.55 11.64 2.90
C ALA A 62 1.09 12.04 1.51
N THR A 63 2.03 12.27 0.60
CA THR A 63 1.76 12.56 -0.81
C THR A 63 2.36 11.45 -1.67
N VAL A 64 1.55 10.90 -2.57
CA VAL A 64 1.97 9.92 -3.57
C VAL A 64 1.83 10.56 -4.95
N VAL A 65 2.90 10.53 -5.73
CA VAL A 65 2.91 11.02 -7.12
C VAL A 65 3.33 9.88 -8.04
N LEU A 66 2.54 9.69 -9.08
CA LEU A 66 2.75 8.64 -10.08
C LEU A 66 2.83 9.26 -11.47
N ASP A 67 3.85 8.86 -12.24
CA ASP A 67 4.01 9.25 -13.64
C ASP A 67 4.68 8.13 -14.43
N SER A 68 3.85 7.32 -15.10
CA SER A 68 4.31 6.18 -15.90
C SER A 68 5.13 5.18 -15.06
N ASN A 69 6.45 5.20 -15.20
CA ASN A 69 7.39 4.36 -14.45
C ASN A 69 8.12 5.11 -13.32
N ARG A 70 7.75 6.36 -13.07
CA ARG A 70 8.32 7.18 -11.98
C ARG A 70 7.30 7.34 -10.88
N ARG A 71 7.76 7.37 -9.65
CA ARG A 71 6.93 7.61 -8.48
C ARG A 71 7.67 8.37 -7.40
N ALA A 72 6.94 9.14 -6.62
CA ALA A 72 7.43 9.72 -5.38
C ALA A 72 6.44 9.47 -4.26
N ILE A 73 6.96 9.28 -3.06
CA ILE A 73 6.18 9.22 -1.83
C ILE A 73 6.84 10.16 -0.84
N GLU A 74 6.07 11.11 -0.35
CA GLU A 74 6.51 12.09 0.63
C GLU A 74 5.74 11.89 1.91
N VAL A 75 6.46 11.78 3.04
CA VAL A 75 5.88 11.66 4.37
C VAL A 75 6.68 12.55 5.32
N GLY A 76 6.05 13.59 5.83
CA GLY A 76 6.75 14.61 6.62
C GLY A 76 7.94 15.19 5.84
N PRO A 77 9.14 15.28 6.44
CA PRO A 77 10.30 15.87 5.81
C PRO A 77 11.06 14.90 4.88
N ILE A 78 10.53 13.73 4.57
CA ILE A 78 11.20 12.70 3.77
C ILE A 78 10.45 12.44 2.48
N ARG A 79 11.19 12.46 1.37
CA ARG A 79 10.68 12.09 0.05
C ARG A 79 11.47 10.93 -0.52
N TYR A 80 10.74 9.88 -0.92
CA TYR A 80 11.26 8.78 -1.71
C TYR A 80 10.94 9.04 -3.17
N VAL A 81 11.93 8.84 -4.03
CA VAL A 81 11.75 8.99 -5.48
C VAL A 81 12.30 7.77 -6.19
N ASP A 82 11.46 7.16 -7.03
CA ASP A 82 11.86 6.13 -7.99
C ASP A 82 11.72 6.72 -9.39
N THR A 83 12.84 6.78 -10.10
CA THR A 83 12.89 7.34 -11.46
C THR A 83 12.77 6.28 -12.55
N GLY A 84 12.32 5.05 -12.18
CA GLY A 84 12.21 3.91 -13.11
C GLY A 84 13.51 3.14 -13.30
N GLY A 85 14.53 3.39 -12.47
CA GLY A 85 15.82 2.67 -12.52
C GLY A 85 16.78 3.08 -11.43
N LYS A 86 16.51 4.21 -10.77
CA LYS A 86 17.25 4.67 -9.60
C LYS A 86 16.28 5.10 -8.52
N GLN A 87 16.61 4.75 -7.30
CA GLN A 87 15.82 5.03 -6.11
C GLN A 87 16.58 5.98 -5.21
N PHE A 88 15.87 6.95 -4.63
CA PHE A 88 16.45 7.96 -3.77
C PHE A 88 15.63 8.14 -2.50
N THR A 89 16.30 8.45 -1.40
CA THR A 89 15.71 8.98 -0.18
C THR A 89 16.28 10.36 0.06
N CYS A 90 15.42 11.36 0.09
CA CYS A 90 15.80 12.77 0.22
C CYS A 90 15.18 13.38 1.49
N THR A 91 15.81 14.40 2.04
CA THR A 91 15.18 15.34 2.96
C THR A 91 14.47 16.43 2.16
N ILE A 92 13.37 16.94 2.63
CA ILE A 92 12.65 18.06 2.05
C ILE A 92 12.99 19.31 2.82
N ASP A 93 13.38 20.35 2.10
CA ASP A 93 13.46 21.72 2.63
C ASP A 93 12.03 22.28 2.68
N GLU A 94 11.47 22.45 3.85
CA GLU A 94 10.08 22.89 4.06
C GLU A 94 9.79 24.29 3.48
N ALA A 95 10.79 25.13 3.31
CA ALA A 95 10.59 26.49 2.79
C ALA A 95 10.49 26.52 1.25
N THR A 96 11.15 25.58 0.58
CA THR A 96 11.26 25.55 -0.88
C THR A 96 10.61 24.34 -1.52
N ASP A 97 10.16 23.36 -0.72
CA ASP A 97 9.69 22.02 -1.15
C ASP A 97 10.73 21.27 -2.02
N ALA A 98 11.99 21.67 -1.92
CA ALA A 98 13.07 21.06 -2.68
C ALA A 98 13.62 19.82 -2.00
N ALA A 99 13.90 18.77 -2.80
CA ALA A 99 14.60 17.60 -2.30
C ALA A 99 16.09 17.92 -2.12
N THR A 100 16.60 17.69 -0.92
CA THR A 100 17.99 17.90 -0.51
C THR A 100 18.54 16.65 0.13
N ASP A 101 19.87 16.57 0.34
CA ASP A 101 20.54 15.45 1.04
C ASP A 101 20.06 14.06 0.57
N CYS A 102 20.01 13.85 -0.74
CA CYS A 102 19.54 12.62 -1.33
C CYS A 102 20.59 11.50 -1.22
N THR A 103 20.16 10.30 -0.82
CA THR A 103 20.92 9.06 -0.91
C THR A 103 20.40 8.18 -2.05
N ASN A 104 21.28 7.41 -2.72
CA ASN A 104 20.92 6.54 -3.86
C ASN A 104 20.35 5.19 -3.41
N GLU A 105 19.36 5.22 -2.50
CA GLU A 105 18.68 4.02 -2.00
C GLU A 105 17.36 4.40 -1.35
N PHE A 106 16.44 3.44 -1.22
CA PHE A 106 15.36 3.57 -0.27
C PHE A 106 15.87 3.27 1.13
N ASN A 107 15.67 4.21 2.05
CA ASN A 107 16.00 4.04 3.46
C ASN A 107 14.71 4.01 4.30
N PRO A 108 14.11 2.83 4.52
CA PRO A 108 12.86 2.71 5.28
C PRO A 108 13.01 3.13 6.75
N ALA A 109 14.23 3.11 7.31
CA ALA A 109 14.45 3.57 8.68
C ALA A 109 14.15 5.06 8.89
N ARG A 110 14.09 5.86 7.82
CA ARG A 110 13.73 7.28 7.87
C ARG A 110 12.23 7.55 7.91
N ILE A 111 11.39 6.50 7.74
CA ILE A 111 9.90 6.61 7.83
C ILE A 111 9.35 5.77 8.99
N SER A 112 10.13 5.33 9.94
CA SER A 112 9.80 4.24 10.87
C SER A 112 8.47 4.40 11.63
N ASP A 113 7.97 5.62 11.78
CA ASP A 113 6.87 5.89 12.72
C ASP A 113 5.49 6.04 12.05
N VAL A 114 5.39 5.96 10.73
CA VAL A 114 4.16 6.36 10.02
C VAL A 114 3.45 5.22 9.31
N GLY A 115 4.00 4.01 9.31
CA GLY A 115 3.37 2.84 8.66
C GLY A 115 3.21 2.96 7.14
N ILE A 116 3.69 4.05 6.54
CA ILE A 116 3.71 4.22 5.08
C ILE A 116 5.10 3.85 4.58
N THR A 117 5.14 2.81 3.78
CA THR A 117 6.33 2.39 3.04
C THR A 117 6.17 2.76 1.57
N VAL A 118 7.23 2.60 0.80
CA VAL A 118 7.18 2.79 -0.66
C VAL A 118 6.23 1.83 -1.38
N GLU A 119 5.81 0.76 -0.70
CA GLU A 119 4.91 -0.26 -1.24
C GLU A 119 3.46 -0.11 -0.72
N PHE A 120 3.20 0.84 0.16
CA PHE A 120 1.95 0.94 0.89
C PHE A 120 0.72 1.05 -0.01
N TYR A 121 0.81 1.74 -1.14
CA TYR A 121 -0.33 2.04 -2.00
C TYR A 121 -0.71 0.91 -2.98
N ALA A 122 0.03 -0.19 -3.01
CA ALA A 122 -0.24 -1.31 -3.91
C ALA A 122 0.12 -2.67 -3.30
N ALA A 123 1.37 -3.10 -3.45
CA ALA A 123 1.80 -4.46 -3.12
C ALA A 123 1.60 -4.83 -1.65
N GLU A 124 1.84 -3.90 -0.73
CA GLU A 124 1.68 -4.16 0.69
C GLU A 124 0.22 -4.34 1.08
N ALA A 125 -0.67 -3.48 0.60
CA ALA A 125 -2.10 -3.58 0.89
C ALA A 125 -2.70 -4.86 0.30
N ALA A 126 -2.32 -5.24 -0.92
CA ALA A 126 -2.74 -6.49 -1.53
C ALA A 126 -2.28 -7.72 -0.73
N THR A 127 -1.03 -7.70 -0.26
CA THR A 127 -0.48 -8.77 0.59
C THR A 127 -1.19 -8.84 1.95
N ARG A 128 -1.50 -7.68 2.56
CA ARG A 128 -2.29 -7.61 3.80
C ARG A 128 -3.68 -8.18 3.59
N LEU A 129 -4.39 -7.74 2.55
CA LEU A 129 -5.74 -8.21 2.26
C LEU A 129 -5.78 -9.73 2.04
N ARG A 130 -4.78 -10.32 1.36
CA ARG A 130 -4.66 -11.78 1.22
C ARG A 130 -4.44 -12.47 2.57
N ARG A 131 -3.63 -11.89 3.44
CA ARG A 131 -3.39 -12.42 4.79
C ARG A 131 -4.66 -12.36 5.63
N ASP A 132 -5.39 -11.25 5.59
CA ASP A 132 -6.65 -11.08 6.29
C ASP A 132 -7.73 -12.02 5.74
N ALA A 133 -7.74 -12.28 4.44
CA ALA A 133 -8.62 -13.28 3.83
C ALA A 133 -8.38 -14.69 4.37
N GLN A 134 -7.15 -15.05 4.69
CA GLN A 134 -6.83 -16.33 5.31
C GLN A 134 -7.25 -16.40 6.80
N ALA A 135 -7.14 -15.27 7.51
CA ALA A 135 -7.42 -15.16 8.95
C ALA A 135 -8.86 -14.75 9.27
N ARG A 136 -9.70 -14.48 8.29
CA ARG A 136 -11.07 -13.98 8.48
C ARG A 136 -11.94 -14.93 9.27
N LEU A 137 -12.81 -14.35 10.08
CA LEU A 137 -13.74 -15.09 10.96
C LEU A 137 -15.18 -15.13 10.39
N GLY A 138 -15.42 -14.55 9.21
CA GLY A 138 -16.75 -14.45 8.60
C GLY A 138 -16.69 -14.16 7.11
N GLN A 139 -17.86 -13.93 6.52
CA GLN A 139 -17.97 -13.52 5.11
C GLN A 139 -17.46 -12.10 4.94
N ALA A 140 -16.70 -11.84 3.89
CA ALA A 140 -16.32 -10.49 3.50
C ALA A 140 -17.53 -9.75 2.90
N ILE A 141 -17.60 -8.43 3.14
CA ILE A 141 -18.71 -7.60 2.69
C ILE A 141 -18.18 -6.56 1.70
N ALA A 142 -18.58 -6.69 0.43
CA ALA A 142 -18.30 -5.69 -0.60
C ALA A 142 -19.25 -4.50 -0.45
N HIS A 143 -18.72 -3.29 -0.67
CA HIS A 143 -19.50 -2.05 -0.73
C HIS A 143 -18.74 -1.00 -1.54
N GLU A 144 -19.36 0.14 -1.79
CA GLU A 144 -18.73 1.29 -2.43
C GLU A 144 -18.74 2.49 -1.46
N GLU A 145 -17.68 3.27 -1.49
CA GLU A 145 -17.58 4.56 -0.78
C GLU A 145 -17.17 5.66 -1.76
N VAL A 146 -17.65 6.89 -1.52
CA VAL A 146 -17.12 8.08 -2.22
C VAL A 146 -16.09 8.74 -1.32
N ILE A 147 -14.81 8.70 -1.74
CA ILE A 147 -13.67 9.21 -1.00
C ILE A 147 -12.91 10.19 -1.88
N ALA A 148 -12.63 11.40 -1.40
CA ALA A 148 -12.00 12.47 -2.19
C ALA A 148 -12.69 12.71 -3.55
N ASN A 149 -14.03 12.66 -3.60
CA ASN A 149 -14.85 12.76 -4.80
C ASN A 149 -14.60 11.67 -5.85
N GLN A 150 -14.00 10.54 -5.46
CA GLN A 150 -13.81 9.37 -6.30
C GLN A 150 -14.64 8.20 -5.76
N THR A 151 -15.24 7.40 -6.63
CA THR A 151 -15.87 6.14 -6.26
C THR A 151 -14.78 5.10 -6.01
N ALA A 152 -14.78 4.49 -4.85
CA ALA A 152 -13.87 3.44 -4.45
C ALA A 152 -14.61 2.11 -4.24
N ALA A 153 -14.08 1.04 -4.78
CA ALA A 153 -14.53 -0.32 -4.46
C ALA A 153 -13.94 -0.72 -3.10
N CYS A 154 -14.79 -1.14 -2.19
CA CYS A 154 -14.41 -1.46 -0.82
C CYS A 154 -14.75 -2.90 -0.45
N VAL A 155 -13.97 -3.45 0.48
CA VAL A 155 -14.29 -4.70 1.17
C VAL A 155 -14.01 -4.58 2.67
N SER A 156 -14.98 -5.02 3.47
CA SER A 156 -14.82 -5.19 4.93
C SER A 156 -14.56 -6.64 5.25
N VAL A 157 -13.46 -6.92 5.95
CA VAL A 157 -13.03 -8.27 6.35
C VAL A 157 -13.00 -8.35 7.87
N THR A 158 -13.78 -9.27 8.44
CA THR A 158 -13.74 -9.52 9.89
C THR A 158 -12.56 -10.42 10.22
N VAL A 159 -11.66 -9.93 11.05
CA VAL A 159 -10.46 -10.61 11.52
C VAL A 159 -10.44 -10.69 13.04
N THR A 160 -9.47 -11.39 13.60
CA THR A 160 -9.28 -11.42 15.07
C THR A 160 -9.02 -10.01 15.57
N GLY A 161 -9.88 -9.52 16.46
CA GLY A 161 -9.75 -8.20 17.07
C GLY A 161 -10.55 -7.09 16.41
N GLY A 162 -11.26 -7.35 15.28
CA GLY A 162 -12.08 -6.32 14.66
C GLY A 162 -12.42 -6.53 13.20
N THR A 163 -12.58 -5.42 12.50
CA THR A 163 -12.84 -5.41 11.06
C THR A 163 -11.78 -4.54 10.40
N THR A 164 -11.17 -5.05 9.33
CA THR A 164 -10.31 -4.29 8.45
C THR A 164 -11.09 -3.88 7.20
N ILE A 165 -10.94 -2.63 6.77
CA ILE A 165 -11.59 -2.09 5.57
C ILE A 165 -10.53 -1.73 4.55
N TYR A 166 -10.69 -2.21 3.34
CA TYR A 166 -9.87 -1.88 2.18
C TYR A 166 -10.73 -1.24 1.11
N CYS A 167 -10.38 -0.02 0.69
CA CYS A 167 -11.00 0.67 -0.43
C CYS A 167 -9.95 1.03 -1.46
N VAL A 168 -10.23 0.80 -2.72
CA VAL A 168 -9.33 1.02 -3.84
C VAL A 168 -10.04 1.78 -4.96
N LEU A 169 -9.32 2.67 -5.62
CA LEU A 169 -9.78 3.34 -6.83
C LEU A 169 -9.55 2.45 -8.06
N GLU A 170 -10.26 2.70 -9.14
CA GLU A 170 -10.12 1.98 -10.43
C GLU A 170 -8.68 2.00 -10.98
N ASN A 171 -7.88 2.99 -10.61
CA ASN A 171 -6.48 3.08 -11.02
C ASN A 171 -5.52 2.31 -10.12
N GLY A 172 -6.01 1.57 -9.12
CA GLY A 172 -5.22 0.77 -8.19
C GLY A 172 -4.67 1.54 -6.98
N LEU A 173 -4.94 2.86 -6.86
CA LEU A 173 -4.58 3.62 -5.66
C LEU A 173 -5.49 3.28 -4.49
N ILE A 174 -4.90 3.14 -3.31
CA ILE A 174 -5.67 2.98 -2.08
C ILE A 174 -6.47 4.27 -1.83
N ALA A 175 -7.78 4.13 -1.62
CA ALA A 175 -8.62 5.22 -1.16
C ALA A 175 -8.76 5.24 0.36
N LYS A 176 -8.80 4.05 0.98
CA LYS A 176 -8.87 3.88 2.44
C LYS A 176 -8.30 2.53 2.85
N LEU A 177 -7.53 2.53 3.90
CA LEU A 177 -7.14 1.35 4.66
C LEU A 177 -7.41 1.63 6.13
N ASP A 178 -8.29 0.85 6.74
CA ASP A 178 -8.68 1.01 8.14
C ASP A 178 -8.51 -0.34 8.85
N ASP A 179 -7.45 -0.50 9.60
CA ASP A 179 -7.16 -1.69 10.40
C ASP A 179 -7.11 -1.36 11.91
N GLY A 180 -6.67 -2.32 12.74
CA GLY A 180 -6.56 -2.13 14.19
C GLY A 180 -5.62 -0.99 14.60
N ASP A 181 -4.57 -0.73 13.83
CA ASP A 181 -3.43 0.10 14.20
C ASP A 181 -3.39 1.42 13.43
N VAL A 182 -3.85 1.43 12.18
CA VAL A 182 -3.74 2.60 11.30
C VAL A 182 -5.04 2.86 10.54
N LEU A 183 -5.32 4.15 10.28
CA LEU A 183 -6.31 4.60 9.32
C LEU A 183 -5.61 5.48 8.29
N ILE A 184 -5.57 5.01 7.05
CA ILE A 184 -5.08 5.74 5.89
C ILE A 184 -6.29 6.15 5.08
N THR A 185 -6.46 7.45 4.79
CA THR A 185 -7.59 7.97 4.02
C THR A 185 -7.10 8.94 2.97
N LEU A 186 -7.51 8.73 1.74
CA LEU A 186 -7.28 9.65 0.63
C LEU A 186 -8.09 10.94 0.89
N GLY A 187 -7.39 12.07 0.95
CA GLY A 187 -8.00 13.40 1.15
C GLY A 187 -8.14 14.18 -0.15
N LEU A 188 -7.18 14.01 -1.07
CA LEU A 188 -7.19 14.66 -2.40
C LEU A 188 -6.70 13.68 -3.46
N PHE A 189 -7.36 13.69 -4.61
CA PHE A 189 -6.91 12.98 -5.81
C PHE A 189 -6.95 13.93 -7.00
N GLU A 190 -5.84 14.01 -7.72
CA GLU A 190 -5.71 14.76 -8.97
C GLU A 190 -5.18 13.84 -10.07
N PRO A 191 -5.82 13.78 -11.25
CA PRO A 191 -5.37 12.98 -12.39
C PRO A 191 -4.20 13.65 -13.14
N THR A 192 -3.36 14.37 -12.42
CA THR A 192 -2.20 15.12 -12.93
C THR A 192 -0.98 14.84 -12.06
N VAL A 193 0.21 15.03 -12.65
CA VAL A 193 1.48 14.82 -11.97
C VAL A 193 1.97 16.12 -11.35
N ASP A 194 2.27 16.11 -10.07
CA ASP A 194 3.13 17.12 -9.48
C ASP A 194 4.60 16.80 -9.83
N ALA A 195 5.06 17.33 -10.96
CA ALA A 195 6.39 17.04 -11.48
C ALA A 195 7.53 17.50 -10.55
N ALA A 196 7.28 18.50 -9.69
CA ALA A 196 8.29 18.99 -8.74
C ALA A 196 8.68 17.90 -7.74
N LYS A 197 7.73 17.05 -7.32
CA LYS A 197 7.97 15.96 -6.37
C LYS A 197 8.73 14.78 -6.97
N LEU A 198 8.77 14.65 -8.28
CA LEU A 198 9.57 13.64 -9.00
C LEU A 198 10.99 14.10 -9.30
N HIS A 199 11.33 15.33 -8.96
CA HIS A 199 12.65 15.88 -9.24
C HIS A 199 13.61 15.62 -8.08
N VAL A 200 14.78 15.05 -8.42
CA VAL A 200 15.91 14.87 -7.51
C VAL A 200 16.98 15.84 -7.99
N SER A 201 17.34 16.81 -7.17
CA SER A 201 18.48 17.69 -7.48
C SER A 201 19.72 16.82 -7.64
N SER A 202 20.39 16.93 -8.79
CA SER A 202 21.60 16.15 -9.08
C SER A 202 22.63 16.37 -7.97
N ILE A 203 23.08 15.24 -7.41
CA ILE A 203 24.22 15.14 -6.51
C ILE A 203 25.49 15.47 -7.28
#